data_cff06aa324475d5b895f1b9b4dc980ad
#
_entry.id   cff06aa324475d5b895f1b9b4dc980ad
#
_cell.length_a   1.000
_cell.length_b   1.000
_cell.length_c   1.000
_cell.angle_alpha   90.00
_cell.angle_beta   90.00
_cell.angle_gamma   90.00
#
_symmetry.space_group_name_H-M   'P 1'
#
loop_
_entity.id
_entity.type
_entity.pdbx_description
1 polymer ?
#
loop_
_entity_poly.entity_id
_entity_poly.type
_entity_poly.pdbx_seq_one_letter_code
_entity_poly.pdbx_strand_id
1 'polypeptide(L)'
;MEALAALADPTRRQLVALLAQGELAAGELADRFPVSRPAVSRHLRVLREAGLVRSRVEGRRRLYALDPRPLRELDEWLEPYRDLWAQRLDALDTEIARGRRSRAHPPTDGDTP
;
A
#
# COMPACT_ATOMS: atom_id res chain seq x y z
N MET A 1 7.42 -0.74 -14.11
CA MET A 1 6.04 -0.56 -13.74
C MET A 1 5.84 0.75 -13.06
N GLU A 2 5.14 1.62 -13.70
CA GLU A 2 4.92 2.96 -13.18
C GLU A 2 4.09 2.95 -11.89
N ALA A 3 3.12 2.07 -11.81
CA ALA A 3 2.30 1.96 -10.62
C ALA A 3 3.13 1.59 -9.39
N LEU A 4 4.07 0.67 -9.55
CA LEU A 4 4.92 0.26 -8.45
C LEU A 4 5.78 1.43 -7.96
N ALA A 5 6.36 2.18 -8.89
CA ALA A 5 7.16 3.35 -8.53
C ALA A 5 6.31 4.40 -7.81
N ALA A 6 5.10 4.64 -8.29
CA ALA A 6 4.20 5.60 -7.67
C ALA A 6 3.81 5.18 -6.26
N LEU A 7 3.72 3.89 -6.00
CA LEU A 7 3.35 3.37 -4.69
C LEU A 7 4.53 3.22 -3.72
N ALA A 8 5.72 3.63 -4.13
CA ALA A 8 6.87 3.60 -3.24
C ALA A 8 6.79 4.68 -2.16
N ASP A 9 6.03 5.73 -2.38
CA ASP A 9 5.87 6.80 -1.40
C ASP A 9 4.74 6.50 -0.43
N PRO A 10 4.97 6.62 0.89
CA PRO A 10 3.93 6.32 1.88
C PRO A 10 2.68 7.20 1.77
N THR A 11 2.86 8.48 1.47
CA THR A 11 1.71 9.38 1.33
C THR A 11 0.85 8.98 0.15
N ARG A 12 1.48 8.59 -0.95
CA ARG A 12 0.74 8.13 -2.12
C ARG A 12 -0.03 6.85 -1.84
N ARG A 13 0.56 5.93 -1.07
CA ARG A 13 -0.19 4.72 -0.66
C ARG A 13 -1.40 5.07 0.19
N GLN A 14 -1.27 6.06 1.07
CA GLN A 14 -2.40 6.51 1.90
C GLN A 14 -3.49 7.16 1.06
N LEU A 15 -3.12 7.92 0.05
CA LEU A 15 -4.09 8.51 -0.87
C LEU A 15 -4.85 7.43 -1.63
N VAL A 16 -4.15 6.41 -2.10
CA VAL A 16 -4.78 5.29 -2.79
C VAL A 16 -5.73 4.56 -1.86
N ALA A 17 -5.32 4.31 -0.62
CA ALA A 17 -6.17 3.63 0.35
C ALA A 17 -7.45 4.42 0.63
N LEU A 18 -7.33 5.74 0.72
CA LEU A 18 -8.48 6.59 0.96
C LEU A 18 -9.42 6.59 -0.24
N LEU A 19 -8.88 6.69 -1.45
CA LEU A 19 -9.68 6.68 -2.67
C LEU A 19 -10.30 5.30 -2.96
N ALA A 20 -9.75 4.25 -2.38
CA ALA A 20 -10.36 2.92 -2.49
C ALA A 20 -11.72 2.88 -1.80
N GLN A 21 -11.97 3.78 -0.88
CA GLN A 21 -13.26 3.85 -0.18
C GLN A 21 -14.29 4.68 -0.94
N GLY A 22 -13.87 5.47 -1.89
CA GLY A 22 -14.79 6.28 -2.69
C GLY A 22 -14.12 7.51 -3.26
N GLU A 23 -14.80 8.13 -4.20
CA GLU A 23 -14.33 9.33 -4.86
C GLU A 23 -14.32 10.51 -3.89
N LEU A 24 -13.29 11.34 -3.96
CA LEU A 24 -13.15 12.51 -3.10
C LEU A 24 -12.66 13.71 -3.90
N ALA A 25 -13.07 14.89 -3.47
CA ALA A 25 -12.58 16.12 -4.07
C ALA A 25 -11.18 16.46 -3.57
N ALA A 26 -10.44 17.21 -4.38
CA ALA A 26 -9.07 17.61 -4.05
C ALA A 26 -8.96 18.25 -2.68
N GLY A 27 -9.87 19.13 -2.34
CA GLY A 27 -9.87 19.80 -1.03
C GLY A 27 -10.08 18.82 0.12
N GLU A 28 -10.96 17.87 -0.08
CA GLU A 28 -11.23 16.84 0.93
C GLU A 28 -9.99 15.96 1.15
N LEU A 29 -9.29 15.64 0.08
CA LEU A 29 -8.05 14.88 0.18
C LEU A 29 -6.98 15.67 0.92
N ALA A 30 -6.81 16.95 0.57
CA ALA A 30 -5.81 17.78 1.21
C ALA A 30 -6.05 17.94 2.70
N ASP A 31 -7.31 18.00 3.11
CA ASP A 31 -7.66 18.18 4.51
C ASP A 31 -7.34 16.95 5.37
N ARG A 32 -7.13 15.81 4.75
CA ARG A 32 -6.89 14.56 5.46
C ARG A 32 -5.42 14.24 5.72
N PHE A 33 -4.51 15.07 5.23
CA PHE A 33 -3.08 14.78 5.34
C PHE A 33 -2.34 15.95 5.96
N PRO A 34 -1.34 15.69 6.79
CA PRO A 34 -0.55 16.73 7.42
C PRO A 34 0.54 17.27 6.48
N VAL A 35 0.20 17.45 5.23
CA VAL A 35 1.12 17.98 4.23
C VAL A 35 0.42 19.11 3.50
N SER A 36 1.17 19.95 2.83
CA SER A 36 0.60 21.10 2.15
C SER A 36 -0.28 20.69 0.97
N ARG A 37 -1.21 21.55 0.61
CA ARG A 37 -2.03 21.32 -0.57
C ARG A 37 -1.22 21.16 -1.85
N PRO A 38 -0.16 21.96 -2.09
CA PRO A 38 0.69 21.72 -3.25
C PRO A 38 1.36 20.34 -3.23
N ALA A 39 1.74 19.84 -2.04
CA ALA A 39 2.31 18.52 -1.94
C ALA A 39 1.30 17.44 -2.30
N VAL A 40 0.07 17.55 -1.81
CA VAL A 40 -1.00 16.62 -2.16
C VAL A 40 -1.26 16.65 -3.67
N SER A 41 -1.28 17.84 -4.27
CA SER A 41 -1.47 17.98 -5.71
C SER A 41 -0.38 17.29 -6.50
N ARG A 42 0.88 17.38 -6.04
CA ARG A 42 1.99 16.69 -6.71
C ARG A 42 1.84 15.17 -6.60
N HIS A 43 1.47 14.68 -5.45
CA HIS A 43 1.25 13.24 -5.26
C HIS A 43 0.11 12.74 -6.15
N LEU A 44 -0.96 13.50 -6.25
CA LEU A 44 -2.09 13.14 -7.11
C LEU A 44 -1.70 13.13 -8.59
N ARG A 45 -0.82 14.06 -8.99
CA ARG A 45 -0.32 14.09 -10.36
C ARG A 45 0.48 12.82 -10.66
N VAL A 46 1.38 12.44 -9.76
CA VAL A 46 2.19 11.23 -9.95
C VAL A 46 1.29 10.00 -10.05
N LEU A 47 0.30 9.90 -9.18
CA LEU A 47 -0.65 8.80 -9.20
C LEU A 47 -1.47 8.77 -10.49
N ARG A 48 -1.86 9.94 -10.98
CA ARG A 48 -2.62 10.04 -12.22
C ARG A 48 -1.78 9.66 -13.43
N GLU A 49 -0.53 10.10 -13.47
CA GLU A 49 0.40 9.74 -14.55
C GLU A 49 0.69 8.25 -14.57
N ALA A 50 0.66 7.61 -13.41
CA ALA A 50 0.85 6.17 -13.31
C ALA A 50 -0.45 5.39 -13.58
N GLY A 51 -1.55 6.08 -13.83
CA GLY A 51 -2.82 5.44 -14.13
C GLY A 51 -3.58 4.91 -12.93
N LEU A 52 -3.10 5.19 -11.70
CA LEU A 52 -3.75 4.70 -10.48
C LEU A 52 -4.94 5.56 -10.08
N VAL A 53 -5.00 6.78 -10.54
CA VAL A 53 -6.03 7.72 -10.16
C VAL A 53 -6.55 8.42 -11.41
N ARG A 54 -7.85 8.62 -11.46
CA ARG A 54 -8.49 9.42 -12.50
C ARG A 54 -9.08 10.66 -11.87
N SER A 55 -9.19 11.71 -12.65
CA SER A 55 -9.84 12.91 -12.17
C SER A 55 -10.88 13.37 -13.17
N ARG A 56 -11.92 14.01 -12.67
CA ARG A 56 -12.93 14.66 -13.50
C ARG A 56 -13.37 15.95 -12.84
N VAL A 57 -13.88 16.86 -13.64
CA VAL A 57 -14.39 18.12 -13.14
C VAL A 57 -15.91 18.02 -13.00
N GLU A 58 -16.42 18.44 -11.85
CA GLU A 58 -17.85 18.53 -11.63
C GLU A 58 -18.13 19.91 -11.02
N GLY A 59 -18.64 20.80 -11.82
CA GLY A 59 -18.82 22.19 -11.41
C GLY A 59 -17.46 22.81 -11.16
N ARG A 60 -17.24 23.29 -9.95
CA ARG A 60 -15.97 23.91 -9.55
C ARG A 60 -15.06 22.93 -8.85
N ARG A 61 -15.47 21.69 -8.73
CA ARG A 61 -14.71 20.68 -7.99
C ARG A 61 -13.99 19.78 -8.96
N ARG A 62 -12.80 19.37 -8.57
CA ARG A 62 -12.08 18.31 -9.25
C ARG A 62 -12.17 17.09 -8.34
N LEU A 63 -12.76 16.04 -8.87
CA LEU A 63 -12.95 14.81 -8.12
C LEU A 63 -11.93 13.78 -8.56
N TYR A 64 -11.42 13.03 -7.61
CA TYR A 64 -10.42 11.98 -7.84
C TYR A 64 -11.00 10.63 -7.47
N ALA A 65 -10.71 9.64 -8.28
CA ALA A 65 -11.17 8.27 -8.06
C ALA A 65 -10.03 7.30 -8.34
N LEU A 66 -10.03 6.21 -7.62
CA LEU A 66 -9.06 5.15 -7.84
C LEU A 66 -9.40 4.39 -9.12
N ASP A 67 -8.40 4.14 -9.94
CA ASP A 67 -8.50 3.19 -11.04
C ASP A 67 -7.83 1.90 -10.58
N PRO A 68 -8.56 0.83 -10.37
CA PRO A 68 -7.97 -0.39 -9.83
C PRO A 68 -7.17 -1.22 -10.84
N ARG A 69 -7.22 -0.88 -12.12
CA ARG A 69 -6.57 -1.68 -13.15
C ARG A 69 -5.05 -1.84 -12.96
N PRO A 70 -4.31 -0.77 -12.65
CA PRO A 70 -2.87 -0.94 -12.40
C PRO A 70 -2.58 -1.80 -11.18
N LEU A 71 -3.46 -1.77 -10.17
CA LEU A 71 -3.30 -2.65 -9.01
C LEU A 71 -3.50 -4.10 -9.39
N ARG A 72 -4.44 -4.36 -10.29
CA ARG A 72 -4.67 -5.70 -10.79
C ARG A 72 -3.45 -6.21 -11.58
N GLU A 73 -2.82 -5.35 -12.35
CA GLU A 73 -1.60 -5.71 -13.07
C GLU A 73 -0.47 -6.07 -12.11
N LEU A 74 -0.34 -5.31 -11.02
CA LEU A 74 0.63 -5.64 -9.98
C LEU A 74 0.33 -6.98 -9.33
N ASP A 75 -0.93 -7.23 -9.06
CA ASP A 75 -1.40 -8.48 -8.49
C ASP A 75 -1.03 -9.66 -9.40
N GLU A 76 -1.27 -9.52 -10.70
CA GLU A 76 -0.92 -10.55 -11.68
C GLU A 76 0.60 -10.76 -11.77
N TRP A 77 1.36 -9.69 -11.70
CA TRP A 77 2.80 -9.78 -11.72
C TRP A 77 3.35 -10.53 -10.50
N LEU A 78 2.70 -10.39 -9.36
CA LEU A 78 3.11 -11.06 -8.13
C LEU A 78 2.71 -12.53 -8.08
N GLU A 79 1.82 -12.96 -8.96
CA GLU A 79 1.29 -14.33 -8.97
C GLU A 79 2.35 -15.42 -8.88
N PRO A 80 3.40 -15.42 -9.71
CA PRO A 80 4.40 -16.49 -9.65
C PRO A 80 5.21 -16.52 -8.35
N TYR A 81 5.18 -15.43 -7.58
CA TYR A 81 5.97 -15.33 -6.37
C TYR A 81 5.17 -15.62 -5.10
N ARG A 82 3.86 -15.74 -5.20
CA ARG A 82 3.03 -15.92 -4.01
C ARG A 82 3.28 -17.23 -3.31
N ASP A 83 3.30 -18.30 -4.05
CA ASP A 83 3.59 -19.62 -3.47
C ASP A 83 5.00 -19.66 -2.90
N LEU A 84 5.93 -19.04 -3.61
CA LEU A 84 7.32 -19.03 -3.20
C LEU A 84 7.49 -18.35 -1.83
N TRP A 85 6.97 -17.16 -1.65
CA TRP A 85 7.12 -16.49 -0.37
C TRP A 85 6.27 -17.13 0.72
N ALA A 86 5.09 -17.62 0.37
CA ALA A 86 4.23 -18.29 1.35
C ALA A 86 4.92 -19.52 1.92
N GLN A 87 5.52 -20.35 1.07
CA GLN A 87 6.25 -21.52 1.52
C GLN A 87 7.44 -21.15 2.39
N ARG A 88 8.20 -20.17 1.98
CA ARG A 88 9.40 -19.76 2.72
C ARG A 88 9.07 -19.10 4.03
N LEU A 89 8.04 -18.28 4.07
CA LEU A 89 7.63 -17.64 5.31
C LEU A 89 7.01 -18.65 6.27
N ASP A 90 6.25 -19.61 5.76
CA ASP A 90 5.71 -20.67 6.60
C ASP A 90 6.82 -21.52 7.20
N ALA A 91 7.84 -21.86 6.41
CA ALA A 91 8.99 -22.60 6.91
C ALA A 91 9.72 -21.82 7.99
N LEU A 92 9.89 -20.52 7.77
CA LEU A 92 10.54 -19.66 8.75
C LEU A 92 9.73 -19.58 10.04
N ASP A 93 8.44 -19.41 9.93
CA ASP A 93 7.55 -19.37 11.09
C ASP A 93 7.62 -20.69 11.88
N THR A 94 7.69 -21.80 11.18
CA THR A 94 7.81 -23.11 11.82
C THR A 94 9.13 -23.23 12.58
N GLU A 95 10.21 -22.77 11.98
CA GLU A 95 11.52 -22.80 12.62
C GLU A 95 11.55 -21.90 13.85
N ILE A 96 10.96 -20.73 13.76
CA ILE A 96 10.86 -19.84 14.91
C ILE A 96 10.06 -20.49 16.03
N ALA A 97 8.95 -21.12 15.69
CA ALA A 97 8.12 -21.79 16.69
C ALA A 97 8.85 -22.94 17.36
N ARG A 98 9.63 -23.70 16.58
CA ARG A 98 10.44 -24.77 17.15
C ARG A 98 11.51 -24.20 18.07
N GLY A 99 12.16 -23.14 17.66
CA GLY A 99 13.16 -22.48 18.47
C GLY A 99 12.60 -21.99 19.77
N ARG A 100 11.41 -21.42 19.75
CA ARG A 100 10.77 -20.96 20.96
C ARG A 100 10.42 -22.12 21.90
N ARG A 101 9.95 -23.20 21.36
CA ARG A 101 9.65 -24.37 22.19
C ARG A 101 10.88 -24.96 22.82
N SER A 102 11.96 -25.05 22.07
CA SER A 102 13.21 -25.53 22.59
C SER A 102 13.74 -24.64 23.68
N ARG A 103 13.59 -23.35 23.52
CA ARG A 103 14.10 -22.46 24.53
C ARG A 103 13.20 -22.37 25.74
N ALA A 104 11.96 -22.61 25.55
CA ALA A 104 11.03 -22.52 26.64
C ALA A 104 11.17 -23.65 27.57
N HIS A 105 11.74 -24.77 27.15
CA HIS A 105 11.85 -25.89 27.95
C HIS A 105 12.75 -25.62 29.08
N PRO A 106 13.85 -25.08 28.95
CA PRO A 106 14.67 -24.73 30.05
C PRO A 106 14.13 -23.37 30.40
N PRO A 107 14.08 -23.08 31.56
CA PRO A 107 13.55 -21.88 31.98
C PRO A 107 14.37 -20.76 31.59
N THR A 108 14.35 -20.32 30.58
CA THR A 108 15.21 -19.40 30.24
C THR A 108 14.64 -18.22 30.23
N ASP A 109 14.83 -17.36 30.45
CA ASP A 109 14.46 -16.25 30.45
C ASP A 109 14.28 -15.69 29.25
N GLY A 110 13.99 -15.10 28.96
CA GLY A 110 13.81 -14.41 28.03
C GLY A 110 13.94 -14.56 26.77
N ASP A 111 13.85 -15.02 26.33
CA ASP A 111 14.03 -15.27 25.15
C ASP A 111 13.18 -14.67 24.36
N THR A 112 12.82 -13.79 24.37
CA THR A 112 12.07 -13.21 23.65
C THR A 112 12.51 -12.95 22.47
N PRO A 113 12.10 -12.97 21.63
CA PRO A 113 12.47 -12.71 20.35
C PRO A 113 12.24 -11.50 20.01
#